data_7e2e7217a06adaca2eacf14f25b89864
#
_entry.id   7e2e7217a06adaca2eacf14f25b89864
#
_cell.length_a   1.000
_cell.length_b   1.000
_cell.length_c   1.000
_cell.angle_alpha   90.00
_cell.angle_beta   90.00
_cell.angle_gamma   90.00
#
_symmetry.space_group_name_H-M   'P 1'
#
loop_
_entity.id
_entity.type
_entity.pdbx_description
1 polymer ?
#
loop_
_entity_poly.entity_id
_entity_poly.type
_entity_poly.pdbx_seq_one_letter_code
_entity_poly.pdbx_strand_id
1 'polypeptide(L)'
;MAKPNVYLFPQLIDNYGYFIKNPHATEGVLIDPSDYDMCLKILELNDSVASHILITHHHEDHVAAVDKIKKKFDSIVIGYSQDNQIPKPDQTVNEGQIFEVHGQKYQVIHTPGHTLQHINYFMKDHNILFSGDTLFNAGCGRMFEGDPKIFWKSLLKIKSLPLDTKIYCGHEYTLSNIKFALSIDPDNQNLLKLAEWVNQQEDEHRPTIPTTLEQQILCNPFLRCDTDYFFNFYNSKNPEEIFAKMRSAKDNF
;
A
#
# COMPACT_ATOMS: atom_id res chain seq x y z
N MET A 1 3.99 10.33 -21.34
CA MET A 1 2.56 9.92 -21.40
C MET A 1 1.74 10.84 -20.49
N ALA A 2 0.43 10.98 -20.73
CA ALA A 2 -0.42 11.72 -19.82
C ALA A 2 -0.46 11.01 -18.45
N LYS A 3 -0.50 11.80 -17.37
CA LYS A 3 -0.63 11.25 -16.01
C LYS A 3 -2.02 10.61 -15.87
N PRO A 4 -2.12 9.37 -15.39
CA PRO A 4 -3.41 8.74 -15.16
C PRO A 4 -4.12 9.36 -13.96
N ASN A 5 -5.44 9.27 -13.96
CA ASN A 5 -6.24 9.53 -12.75
C ASN A 5 -6.21 8.29 -11.86
N VAL A 6 -6.03 8.51 -10.57
CA VAL A 6 -6.14 7.49 -9.52
C VAL A 6 -7.34 7.84 -8.67
N TYR A 7 -8.35 6.99 -8.72
CA TYR A 7 -9.58 7.10 -7.92
C TYR A 7 -9.48 6.13 -6.75
N LEU A 8 -9.33 6.67 -5.55
CA LEU A 8 -9.44 5.93 -4.31
C LEU A 8 -10.92 5.76 -3.97
N PHE A 9 -11.32 4.58 -3.56
CA PHE A 9 -12.67 4.32 -3.06
C PHE A 9 -12.63 3.37 -1.86
N PRO A 10 -13.53 3.59 -0.87
CA PRO A 10 -13.59 2.72 0.31
C PRO A 10 -14.20 1.37 -0.08
N GLN A 11 -13.71 0.33 0.56
CA GLN A 11 -14.24 -1.03 0.49
C GLN A 11 -14.35 -1.59 1.91
N LEU A 12 -15.30 -2.50 2.12
CA LEU A 12 -15.50 -3.17 3.41
C LEU A 12 -15.57 -2.16 4.59
N ILE A 13 -14.78 -2.36 5.64
CA ILE A 13 -14.79 -1.51 6.85
C ILE A 13 -13.76 -0.39 6.77
N ASP A 14 -12.52 -0.71 6.38
CA ASP A 14 -11.38 0.21 6.39
C ASP A 14 -10.41 -0.01 5.22
N ASN A 15 -10.78 -0.88 4.27
CA ASN A 15 -9.98 -1.14 3.07
C ASN A 15 -10.12 -0.04 2.03
N TYR A 16 -9.08 0.16 1.25
CA TYR A 16 -9.07 0.98 0.06
C TYR A 16 -8.88 0.16 -1.21
N GLY A 17 -9.74 0.40 -2.20
CA GLY A 17 -9.52 -0.02 -3.57
C GLY A 17 -9.09 1.17 -4.43
N TYR A 18 -8.44 0.86 -5.54
CA TYR A 18 -8.00 1.88 -6.49
C TYR A 18 -8.46 1.56 -7.90
N PHE A 19 -9.02 2.57 -8.55
CA PHE A 19 -9.31 2.53 -9.97
C PHE A 19 -8.41 3.52 -10.70
N ILE A 20 -7.67 3.05 -11.71
CA ILE A 20 -6.69 3.83 -12.44
C ILE A 20 -7.08 3.85 -13.91
N LYS A 21 -7.22 5.05 -14.48
CA LYS A 21 -7.48 5.19 -15.91
C LYS A 21 -6.81 6.41 -16.51
N ASN A 22 -6.50 6.35 -17.78
CA ASN A 22 -6.06 7.52 -18.54
C ASN A 22 -7.22 8.53 -18.68
N PRO A 23 -6.92 9.82 -18.78
CA PRO A 23 -7.94 10.82 -19.10
C PRO A 23 -8.73 10.41 -20.37
N HIS A 24 -10.05 10.54 -20.32
CA HIS A 24 -10.99 10.21 -21.40
C HIS A 24 -11.03 8.71 -21.82
N ALA A 25 -10.30 7.81 -21.17
CA ALA A 25 -10.42 6.38 -21.43
C ALA A 25 -11.74 5.84 -20.83
N THR A 26 -12.29 4.80 -21.45
CA THR A 26 -13.44 4.03 -20.95
C THR A 26 -13.04 2.73 -20.28
N GLU A 27 -11.74 2.44 -20.25
CA GLU A 27 -11.15 1.25 -19.64
C GLU A 27 -10.10 1.65 -18.62
N GLY A 28 -9.95 0.85 -17.57
CA GLY A 28 -8.95 1.08 -16.56
C GLY A 28 -8.60 -0.17 -15.77
N VAL A 29 -7.80 0.03 -14.75
CA VAL A 29 -7.19 -0.99 -13.91
C VAL A 29 -7.76 -0.87 -12.50
N LEU A 30 -8.28 -1.96 -11.94
CA LEU A 30 -8.57 -2.07 -10.51
C LEU A 30 -7.36 -2.67 -9.78
N ILE A 31 -7.05 -2.14 -8.60
CA ILE A 31 -6.08 -2.75 -7.68
C ILE A 31 -6.82 -3.19 -6.43
N ASP A 32 -6.60 -4.46 -6.04
CA ASP A 32 -7.14 -5.12 -4.86
C ASP A 32 -8.67 -4.96 -4.71
N PRO A 33 -9.48 -5.39 -5.69
CA PRO A 33 -10.94 -5.31 -5.56
C PRO A 33 -11.46 -6.36 -4.58
N SER A 34 -12.05 -5.91 -3.47
CA SER A 34 -12.61 -6.76 -2.41
C SER A 34 -14.13 -6.58 -2.20
N ASP A 35 -14.67 -5.42 -2.52
CA ASP A 35 -16.11 -5.15 -2.48
C ASP A 35 -16.65 -4.98 -3.89
N TYR A 36 -17.45 -5.97 -4.32
CA TYR A 36 -18.00 -6.01 -5.69
C TYR A 36 -18.88 -4.80 -6.01
N ASP A 37 -19.76 -4.42 -5.09
CA ASP A 37 -20.72 -3.35 -5.33
C ASP A 37 -20.04 -1.98 -5.37
N MET A 38 -19.04 -1.77 -4.50
CA MET A 38 -18.23 -0.56 -4.53
C MET A 38 -17.36 -0.48 -5.78
N CYS A 39 -16.81 -1.61 -6.26
CA CYS A 39 -16.12 -1.65 -7.55
C CYS A 39 -17.05 -1.28 -8.71
N LEU A 40 -18.28 -1.79 -8.75
CA LEU A 40 -19.23 -1.41 -9.79
C LEU A 40 -19.58 0.08 -9.72
N LYS A 41 -19.79 0.60 -8.53
CA LYS A 41 -20.12 2.02 -8.32
C LYS A 41 -19.02 2.95 -8.83
N ILE A 42 -17.75 2.67 -8.53
CA ILE A 42 -16.65 3.52 -9.00
C ILE A 42 -16.49 3.45 -10.52
N LEU A 43 -16.70 2.29 -11.12
CA LEU A 43 -16.65 2.12 -12.57
C LEU A 43 -17.79 2.88 -13.25
N GLU A 44 -19.02 2.80 -12.73
CA GLU A 44 -20.20 3.53 -13.23
C GLU A 44 -20.01 5.04 -13.12
N LEU A 45 -19.56 5.56 -11.98
CA LEU A 45 -19.29 6.98 -11.76
C LEU A 45 -18.25 7.56 -12.73
N ASN A 46 -17.43 6.70 -13.34
CA ASN A 46 -16.38 7.08 -14.28
C ASN A 46 -16.67 6.67 -15.73
N ASP A 47 -17.89 6.23 -16.04
CA ASP A 47 -18.28 5.69 -17.37
C ASP A 47 -17.24 4.70 -17.91
N SER A 48 -16.88 3.72 -17.10
CA SER A 48 -15.72 2.88 -17.40
C SER A 48 -15.96 1.41 -17.06
N VAL A 49 -15.08 0.56 -17.60
CA VAL A 49 -15.01 -0.86 -17.29
C VAL A 49 -13.61 -1.23 -16.76
N ALA A 50 -13.53 -2.28 -15.97
CA ALA A 50 -12.27 -2.83 -15.49
C ALA A 50 -11.70 -3.79 -16.53
N SER A 51 -10.72 -3.35 -17.32
CA SER A 51 -10.02 -4.23 -18.27
C SER A 51 -8.97 -5.10 -17.60
N HIS A 52 -8.38 -4.64 -16.52
CA HIS A 52 -7.34 -5.34 -15.77
C HIS A 52 -7.59 -5.25 -14.26
N ILE A 53 -7.13 -6.28 -13.56
CA ILE A 53 -7.09 -6.35 -12.10
C ILE A 53 -5.66 -6.66 -11.69
N LEU A 54 -5.08 -5.85 -10.80
CA LEU A 54 -3.78 -6.10 -10.19
C LEU A 54 -3.98 -6.50 -8.73
N ILE A 55 -3.32 -7.59 -8.30
CA ILE A 55 -3.42 -8.12 -6.94
C ILE A 55 -2.07 -7.94 -6.25
N THR A 56 -2.07 -7.32 -5.06
CA THR A 56 -0.85 -7.16 -4.25
C THR A 56 -0.52 -8.40 -3.45
N HIS A 57 -1.51 -9.08 -2.88
CA HIS A 57 -1.35 -10.29 -2.07
C HIS A 57 -2.70 -11.03 -1.91
N HIS A 58 -2.68 -12.19 -1.26
CA HIS A 58 -3.78 -13.15 -1.27
C HIS A 58 -4.84 -12.98 -0.16
N HIS A 59 -4.71 -12.02 0.75
CA HIS A 59 -5.71 -11.87 1.80
C HIS A 59 -7.09 -11.57 1.21
N GLU A 60 -8.12 -12.17 1.80
CA GLU A 60 -9.49 -12.14 1.28
C GLU A 60 -10.02 -10.71 1.07
N ASP A 61 -9.67 -9.81 1.96
CA ASP A 61 -10.03 -8.40 1.90
C ASP A 61 -9.30 -7.59 0.82
N HIS A 62 -8.47 -8.24 -0.01
CA HIS A 62 -7.86 -7.70 -1.23
C HIS A 62 -8.30 -8.42 -2.51
N VAL A 63 -8.92 -9.60 -2.39
CA VAL A 63 -9.23 -10.43 -3.56
C VAL A 63 -10.69 -10.87 -3.67
N ALA A 64 -11.54 -10.63 -2.67
CA ALA A 64 -12.89 -11.18 -2.58
C ALA A 64 -13.81 -10.87 -3.79
N ALA A 65 -13.59 -9.76 -4.49
CA ALA A 65 -14.38 -9.39 -5.66
C ALA A 65 -13.74 -9.77 -7.01
N VAL A 66 -12.50 -10.27 -7.02
CA VAL A 66 -11.72 -10.53 -8.26
C VAL A 66 -12.50 -11.37 -9.25
N ASP A 67 -12.97 -12.55 -8.85
CA ASP A 67 -13.64 -13.48 -9.75
C ASP A 67 -14.96 -12.92 -10.31
N LYS A 68 -15.71 -12.17 -9.48
CA LYS A 68 -16.96 -11.54 -9.90
C LYS A 68 -16.73 -10.45 -10.93
N ILE A 69 -15.71 -9.58 -10.69
CA ILE A 69 -15.33 -8.50 -11.61
C ILE A 69 -14.77 -9.08 -12.90
N LYS A 70 -13.85 -10.06 -12.82
CA LYS A 70 -13.32 -10.78 -13.97
C LYS A 70 -14.44 -11.34 -14.85
N LYS A 71 -15.38 -12.05 -14.25
CA LYS A 71 -16.52 -12.65 -14.98
C LYS A 71 -17.41 -11.59 -15.64
N LYS A 72 -17.61 -10.43 -15.01
CA LYS A 72 -18.49 -9.38 -15.52
C LYS A 72 -17.89 -8.63 -16.70
N PHE A 73 -16.61 -8.32 -16.66
CA PHE A 73 -15.94 -7.42 -17.60
C PHE A 73 -14.92 -8.13 -18.51
N ASP A 74 -14.72 -9.44 -18.34
CA ASP A 74 -13.65 -10.22 -19.00
C ASP A 74 -12.26 -9.64 -18.69
N SER A 75 -12.07 -9.19 -17.45
CA SER A 75 -10.86 -8.53 -17.00
C SER A 75 -9.66 -9.49 -16.98
N ILE A 76 -8.49 -9.00 -17.37
CA ILE A 76 -7.22 -9.72 -17.24
C ILE A 76 -6.71 -9.57 -15.81
N VAL A 77 -6.55 -10.68 -15.08
CA VAL A 77 -6.01 -10.70 -13.73
C VAL A 77 -4.49 -10.85 -13.78
N ILE A 78 -3.78 -9.95 -13.10
CA ILE A 78 -2.32 -9.95 -13.00
C ILE A 78 -1.93 -10.10 -11.52
N GLY A 79 -1.07 -11.07 -11.21
CA GLY A 79 -0.62 -11.35 -9.86
C GLY A 79 0.77 -11.96 -9.81
N TYR A 80 1.32 -12.09 -8.60
CA TYR A 80 2.68 -12.59 -8.42
C TYR A 80 2.78 -14.08 -8.76
N SER A 81 3.82 -14.45 -9.53
CA SER A 81 3.98 -15.81 -10.06
C SER A 81 4.14 -16.89 -9.00
N GLN A 82 4.59 -16.51 -7.79
CA GLN A 82 4.83 -17.44 -6.69
C GLN A 82 3.69 -17.47 -5.66
N ASP A 83 2.64 -16.65 -5.86
CA ASP A 83 1.48 -16.67 -4.98
C ASP A 83 0.40 -17.61 -5.51
N ASN A 84 0.28 -18.80 -4.89
CA ASN A 84 -0.69 -19.82 -5.26
C ASN A 84 -2.05 -19.61 -4.60
N GLN A 85 -2.18 -18.62 -3.72
CA GLN A 85 -3.37 -18.39 -2.90
C GLN A 85 -4.26 -17.30 -3.47
N ILE A 86 -3.75 -16.47 -4.40
CA ILE A 86 -4.57 -15.50 -5.14
C ILE A 86 -5.52 -16.19 -6.12
N PRO A 87 -6.66 -15.56 -6.48
CA PRO A 87 -7.46 -15.99 -7.63
C PRO A 87 -6.58 -16.17 -8.87
N LYS A 88 -6.82 -17.26 -9.61
CA LYS A 88 -5.93 -17.65 -10.71
C LYS A 88 -5.65 -16.50 -11.68
N PRO A 89 -4.42 -16.00 -11.76
CA PRO A 89 -4.07 -14.91 -12.67
C PRO A 89 -4.03 -15.41 -14.13
N ASP A 90 -4.40 -14.52 -15.06
CA ASP A 90 -4.22 -14.73 -16.50
C ASP A 90 -2.80 -14.41 -16.92
N GLN A 91 -2.16 -13.45 -16.22
CA GLN A 91 -0.77 -13.09 -16.39
C GLN A 91 -0.07 -13.09 -15.03
N THR A 92 1.11 -13.67 -14.98
CA THR A 92 1.96 -13.65 -13.79
C THR A 92 3.12 -12.68 -13.96
N VAL A 93 3.53 -12.06 -12.85
CA VAL A 93 4.65 -11.13 -12.79
C VAL A 93 5.67 -11.55 -11.73
N ASN A 94 6.90 -11.06 -11.88
CA ASN A 94 8.02 -11.37 -10.99
C ASN A 94 8.68 -10.08 -10.47
N GLU A 95 9.50 -10.22 -9.41
CA GLU A 95 10.32 -9.13 -8.86
C GLU A 95 11.09 -8.40 -9.94
N GLY A 96 11.03 -7.06 -9.92
CA GLY A 96 11.73 -6.17 -10.85
C GLY A 96 11.14 -6.11 -12.25
N GLN A 97 10.16 -6.96 -12.58
CA GLN A 97 9.52 -6.95 -13.89
C GLN A 97 8.78 -5.63 -14.10
N ILE A 98 8.86 -5.11 -15.32
CA ILE A 98 8.06 -3.97 -15.79
C ILE A 98 7.09 -4.49 -16.84
N PHE A 99 5.81 -4.22 -16.64
CA PHE A 99 4.75 -4.50 -17.61
C PHE A 99 3.96 -3.22 -17.90
N GLU A 100 3.19 -3.24 -18.97
CA GLU A 100 2.44 -2.07 -19.41
C GLU A 100 0.95 -2.41 -19.56
N VAL A 101 0.09 -1.52 -19.04
CA VAL A 101 -1.35 -1.55 -19.26
C VAL A 101 -1.80 -0.16 -19.68
N HIS A 102 -2.51 -0.04 -20.79
CA HIS A 102 -3.00 1.24 -21.35
C HIS A 102 -1.91 2.32 -21.48
N GLY A 103 -0.67 1.93 -21.84
CA GLY A 103 0.47 2.84 -21.94
C GLY A 103 1.10 3.22 -20.60
N GLN A 104 0.56 2.77 -19.47
CA GLN A 104 1.13 3.01 -18.14
C GLN A 104 2.03 1.84 -17.72
N LYS A 105 3.24 2.16 -17.26
CA LYS A 105 4.22 1.16 -16.84
C LYS A 105 4.17 0.92 -15.35
N TYR A 106 4.12 -0.35 -14.97
CA TYR A 106 4.12 -0.84 -13.60
C TYR A 106 5.37 -1.67 -13.37
N GLN A 107 6.21 -1.25 -12.43
CA GLN A 107 7.33 -2.05 -11.93
C GLN A 107 6.87 -2.84 -10.71
N VAL A 108 7.14 -4.12 -10.70
CA VAL A 108 6.85 -5.01 -9.57
C VAL A 108 7.97 -4.94 -8.55
N ILE A 109 7.62 -4.70 -7.29
CA ILE A 109 8.55 -4.72 -6.16
C ILE A 109 8.06 -5.79 -5.17
N HIS A 110 8.75 -6.92 -5.10
CA HIS A 110 8.45 -7.97 -4.11
C HIS A 110 8.86 -7.54 -2.72
N THR A 111 7.90 -7.53 -1.80
CA THR A 111 8.04 -7.04 -0.42
C THR A 111 7.50 -8.04 0.59
N PRO A 112 8.17 -9.20 0.74
CA PRO A 112 7.76 -10.19 1.72
C PRO A 112 7.82 -9.64 3.14
N GLY A 113 6.85 -10.05 3.98
CA GLY A 113 6.77 -9.64 5.38
C GLY A 113 5.36 -9.72 5.94
N HIS A 114 4.41 -8.98 5.38
CA HIS A 114 2.99 -9.12 5.69
C HIS A 114 2.49 -10.50 5.23
N THR A 115 2.64 -10.79 3.94
CA THR A 115 2.67 -12.15 3.40
C THR A 115 4.03 -12.40 2.74
N LEU A 116 4.39 -13.67 2.50
CA LEU A 116 5.67 -14.00 1.85
C LEU A 116 5.68 -13.63 0.35
N GLN A 117 4.51 -13.62 -0.29
CA GLN A 117 4.36 -13.35 -1.71
C GLN A 117 3.85 -11.94 -2.02
N HIS A 118 3.85 -11.04 -1.03
CA HIS A 118 3.37 -9.66 -1.21
C HIS A 118 4.21 -8.90 -2.23
N ILE A 119 3.54 -8.23 -3.17
CA ILE A 119 4.17 -7.33 -4.14
C ILE A 119 3.55 -5.94 -4.09
N ASN A 120 4.33 -4.94 -4.49
CA ASN A 120 3.86 -3.59 -4.73
C ASN A 120 3.94 -3.27 -6.22
N TYR A 121 3.11 -2.35 -6.68
CA TYR A 121 3.13 -1.84 -8.04
C TYR A 121 3.62 -0.40 -8.06
N PHE A 122 4.78 -0.15 -8.65
CA PHE A 122 5.39 1.17 -8.76
C PHE A 122 5.28 1.73 -10.18
N MET A 123 4.53 2.82 -10.34
CA MET A 123 4.42 3.58 -11.59
C MET A 123 5.53 4.64 -11.59
N LYS A 124 6.74 4.23 -12.03
CA LYS A 124 7.96 5.06 -11.98
C LYS A 124 7.81 6.40 -12.72
N ASP A 125 7.13 6.41 -13.86
CA ASP A 125 6.96 7.63 -14.68
C ASP A 125 6.12 8.71 -13.98
N HIS A 126 5.43 8.37 -12.88
CA HIS A 126 4.54 9.25 -12.13
C HIS A 126 4.85 9.34 -10.64
N ASN A 127 5.86 8.59 -10.15
CA ASN A 127 6.20 8.43 -8.73
C ASN A 127 4.96 8.04 -7.91
N ILE A 128 4.26 6.97 -8.32
CA ILE A 128 3.09 6.42 -7.62
C ILE A 128 3.39 4.98 -7.22
N LEU A 129 3.19 4.66 -5.94
CA LEU A 129 3.33 3.32 -5.37
C LEU A 129 2.00 2.85 -4.80
N PHE A 130 1.53 1.69 -5.23
CA PHE A 130 0.47 0.94 -4.57
C PHE A 130 1.14 -0.09 -3.66
N SER A 131 1.10 0.17 -2.36
CA SER A 131 1.88 -0.58 -1.36
C SER A 131 1.14 -1.74 -0.73
N GLY A 132 -0.16 -1.92 -1.05
CA GLY A 132 -0.99 -2.91 -0.35
C GLY A 132 -0.78 -2.79 1.16
N ASP A 133 -0.45 -3.90 1.79
CA ASP A 133 -0.24 -4.00 3.24
C ASP A 133 1.24 -4.03 3.67
N THR A 134 2.15 -3.63 2.77
CA THR A 134 3.56 -3.48 3.17
C THR A 134 3.78 -2.21 3.99
N LEU A 135 3.35 -1.05 3.48
CA LEU A 135 3.58 0.25 4.11
C LEU A 135 2.27 1.05 4.18
N PHE A 136 1.93 1.50 5.38
CA PHE A 136 0.79 2.38 5.67
C PHE A 136 1.25 3.78 6.03
N ASN A 137 0.32 4.73 6.04
CA ASN A 137 0.60 6.06 6.59
C ASN A 137 0.92 5.94 8.09
N ALA A 138 2.11 6.38 8.49
CA ALA A 138 2.70 6.27 9.82
C ALA A 138 2.81 4.84 10.39
N GLY A 139 2.76 3.80 9.53
CA GLY A 139 2.76 2.40 9.97
C GLY A 139 3.24 1.42 8.89
N CYS A 140 3.19 0.15 9.20
CA CYS A 140 3.40 -0.96 8.27
C CYS A 140 2.47 -2.14 8.62
N GLY A 141 2.33 -3.09 7.71
CA GLY A 141 1.54 -4.30 7.93
C GLY A 141 1.98 -5.14 9.11
N ARG A 142 1.06 -5.95 9.63
CA ARG A 142 1.40 -7.00 10.60
C ARG A 142 2.18 -8.11 9.88
N MET A 143 3.13 -8.74 10.58
CA MET A 143 3.85 -9.89 10.06
C MET A 143 3.03 -11.17 10.29
N PHE A 144 2.31 -11.64 9.29
CA PHE A 144 1.60 -12.92 9.40
C PHE A 144 2.48 -14.10 8.96
N GLU A 145 3.32 -13.91 7.93
CA GLU A 145 4.07 -15.01 7.32
C GLU A 145 5.58 -14.77 7.30
N GLY A 146 6.03 -13.53 7.34
CA GLY A 146 7.44 -13.17 7.25
C GLY A 146 8.16 -13.15 8.61
N ASP A 147 9.42 -12.79 8.57
CA ASP A 147 10.23 -12.48 9.75
C ASP A 147 10.67 -10.99 9.73
N PRO A 148 11.11 -10.43 10.87
CA PRO A 148 11.50 -9.03 10.97
C PRO A 148 12.62 -8.62 10.00
N LYS A 149 13.57 -9.51 9.75
CA LYS A 149 14.70 -9.25 8.87
C LYS A 149 14.26 -9.14 7.41
N ILE A 150 13.37 -10.03 6.99
CA ILE A 150 12.81 -10.02 5.63
C ILE A 150 11.97 -8.78 5.44
N PHE A 151 11.08 -8.48 6.39
CA PHE A 151 10.19 -7.33 6.26
C PHE A 151 10.95 -5.99 6.30
N TRP A 152 11.96 -5.86 7.18
CA TRP A 152 12.82 -4.67 7.18
C TRP A 152 13.48 -4.44 5.82
N LYS A 153 14.01 -5.49 5.18
CA LYS A 153 14.58 -5.39 3.82
C LYS A 153 13.54 -4.95 2.80
N SER A 154 12.30 -5.39 2.92
CA SER A 154 11.19 -4.96 2.08
C SER A 154 10.90 -3.47 2.25
N LEU A 155 10.87 -2.97 3.48
CA LEU A 155 10.71 -1.55 3.76
C LEU A 155 11.88 -0.71 3.23
N LEU A 156 13.12 -1.22 3.28
CA LEU A 156 14.27 -0.55 2.68
C LEU A 156 14.17 -0.40 1.15
N LYS A 157 13.59 -1.37 0.45
CA LYS A 157 13.29 -1.23 -0.98
C LYS A 157 12.38 -0.04 -1.26
N ILE A 158 11.30 0.10 -0.47
CA ILE A 158 10.37 1.24 -0.59
C ILE A 158 11.08 2.54 -0.20
N LYS A 159 11.85 2.54 0.89
CA LYS A 159 12.61 3.71 1.36
C LYS A 159 13.62 4.25 0.33
N SER A 160 14.06 3.42 -0.62
CA SER A 160 14.98 3.79 -1.69
C SER A 160 14.33 4.46 -2.91
N LEU A 161 13.00 4.55 -2.96
CA LEU A 161 12.27 5.20 -4.03
C LEU A 161 12.42 6.75 -3.97
N PRO A 162 12.04 7.49 -5.03
CA PRO A 162 12.04 8.95 -4.99
C PRO A 162 11.19 9.51 -3.84
N LEU A 163 11.66 10.55 -3.17
CA LEU A 163 11.01 11.12 -1.98
C LEU A 163 9.59 11.65 -2.24
N ASP A 164 9.33 12.12 -3.45
CA ASP A 164 8.02 12.60 -3.91
C ASP A 164 7.06 11.47 -4.33
N THR A 165 7.45 10.19 -4.14
CA THR A 165 6.59 9.05 -4.41
C THR A 165 5.32 9.13 -3.58
N LYS A 166 4.17 9.15 -4.25
CA LYS A 166 2.85 9.06 -3.61
C LYS A 166 2.53 7.61 -3.30
N ILE A 167 2.22 7.34 -2.04
CA ILE A 167 1.94 6.00 -1.53
C ILE A 167 0.44 5.84 -1.32
N TYR A 168 -0.11 4.81 -1.95
CA TYR A 168 -1.50 4.36 -1.86
C TYR A 168 -1.51 2.97 -1.22
N CYS A 169 -1.90 2.89 0.05
CA CYS A 169 -1.88 1.65 0.83
C CYS A 169 -3.25 0.99 0.94
N GLY A 170 -3.30 -0.26 1.44
CA GLY A 170 -4.51 -1.08 1.45
C GLY A 170 -5.57 -0.64 2.46
N HIS A 171 -5.22 0.09 3.53
CA HIS A 171 -6.14 0.40 4.63
C HIS A 171 -6.03 1.81 5.18
N GLU A 172 -7.14 2.29 5.79
CA GLU A 172 -7.17 3.54 6.58
C GLU A 172 -6.85 3.25 8.05
N TYR A 173 -5.58 3.01 8.34
CA TYR A 173 -5.09 2.78 9.70
C TYR A 173 -4.37 3.98 10.30
N THR A 174 -4.38 5.12 9.62
CA THR A 174 -3.52 6.26 9.94
C THR A 174 -3.68 6.76 11.37
N LEU A 175 -4.92 6.95 11.85
CA LEU A 175 -5.16 7.43 13.20
C LEU A 175 -4.61 6.47 14.27
N SER A 176 -4.82 5.16 14.10
CA SER A 176 -4.27 4.13 15.00
C SER A 176 -2.75 4.07 14.94
N ASN A 177 -2.18 4.24 13.75
CA ASN A 177 -0.73 4.25 13.56
C ASN A 177 -0.08 5.47 14.21
N ILE A 178 -0.68 6.66 14.07
CA ILE A 178 -0.20 7.89 14.71
C ILE A 178 -0.24 7.77 16.23
N LYS A 179 -1.31 7.23 16.82
CA LYS A 179 -1.39 7.01 18.27
C LYS A 179 -0.21 6.17 18.77
N PHE A 180 0.10 5.08 18.07
CA PHE A 180 1.26 4.26 18.38
C PHE A 180 2.57 5.02 18.17
N ALA A 181 2.74 5.67 17.02
CA ALA A 181 3.97 6.40 16.70
C ALA A 181 4.28 7.48 17.75
N LEU A 182 3.27 8.24 18.20
CA LEU A 182 3.41 9.24 19.26
C LEU A 182 3.74 8.62 20.63
N SER A 183 3.33 7.38 20.90
CA SER A 183 3.69 6.72 22.16
C SER A 183 5.18 6.40 22.29
N ILE A 184 5.92 6.31 21.15
CA ILE A 184 7.35 5.99 21.11
C ILE A 184 8.23 7.11 20.55
N ASP A 185 7.64 8.17 19.98
CA ASP A 185 8.35 9.34 19.41
C ASP A 185 7.51 10.62 19.62
N PRO A 186 7.21 10.98 20.89
CA PRO A 186 6.25 12.04 21.21
C PRO A 186 6.70 13.44 20.84
N ASP A 187 8.00 13.67 20.71
CA ASP A 187 8.59 14.99 20.43
C ASP A 187 8.86 15.23 18.93
N ASN A 188 8.49 14.29 18.06
CA ASN A 188 8.68 14.41 16.62
C ASN A 188 7.72 15.44 16.03
N GLN A 189 8.25 16.62 15.70
CA GLN A 189 7.47 17.74 15.19
C GLN A 189 6.77 17.46 13.86
N ASN A 190 7.34 16.60 13.01
CA ASN A 190 6.70 16.20 11.75
C ASN A 190 5.52 15.26 12.03
N LEU A 191 5.66 14.34 12.99
CA LEU A 191 4.59 13.44 13.40
C LEU A 191 3.45 14.20 14.09
N LEU A 192 3.75 15.21 14.92
CA LEU A 192 2.73 16.06 15.55
C LEU A 192 1.92 16.83 14.49
N LYS A 193 2.58 17.43 13.50
CA LYS A 193 1.90 18.10 12.38
C LYS A 193 1.04 17.13 11.56
N LEU A 194 1.54 15.91 11.32
CA LEU A 194 0.75 14.87 10.65
C LEU A 194 -0.48 14.51 11.47
N ALA A 195 -0.35 14.38 12.79
CA ALA A 195 -1.47 14.08 13.68
C ALA A 195 -2.55 15.17 13.65
N GLU A 196 -2.17 16.45 13.67
CA GLU A 196 -3.09 17.56 13.54
C GLU A 196 -3.85 17.52 12.21
N TRP A 197 -3.14 17.29 11.10
CA TRP A 197 -3.76 17.17 9.79
C TRP A 197 -4.70 15.96 9.69
N VAL A 198 -4.32 14.81 10.23
CA VAL A 198 -5.15 13.59 10.23
C VAL A 198 -6.44 13.81 11.02
N ASN A 199 -6.38 14.45 12.18
CA ASN A 199 -7.59 14.80 12.94
C ASN A 199 -8.55 15.68 12.14
N GLN A 200 -8.03 16.64 11.35
CA GLN A 200 -8.86 17.45 10.45
C GLN A 200 -9.50 16.60 9.32
N GLN A 201 -8.76 15.62 8.75
CA GLN A 201 -9.32 14.71 7.75
C GLN A 201 -10.44 13.85 8.33
N GLU A 202 -10.26 13.30 9.56
CA GLU A 202 -11.28 12.53 10.26
C GLU A 202 -12.56 13.35 10.53
N ASP A 203 -12.41 14.59 11.04
CA ASP A 203 -13.55 15.49 11.28
C ASP A 203 -14.32 15.80 9.98
N GLU A 204 -13.65 15.83 8.85
CA GLU A 204 -14.24 16.11 7.54
C GLU A 204 -14.59 14.82 6.76
N HIS A 205 -14.43 13.65 7.36
CA HIS A 205 -14.67 12.35 6.72
C HIS A 205 -13.92 12.17 5.39
N ARG A 206 -12.68 12.65 5.35
CA ARG A 206 -11.80 12.53 4.17
C ARG A 206 -10.69 11.50 4.39
N PRO A 207 -10.26 10.81 3.33
CA PRO A 207 -9.16 9.86 3.43
C PRO A 207 -7.85 10.56 3.78
N THR A 208 -6.96 9.86 4.49
CA THR A 208 -5.61 10.34 4.82
C THR A 208 -4.55 9.91 3.80
N ILE A 209 -4.97 9.38 2.67
CA ILE A 209 -4.14 8.85 1.57
C ILE A 209 -4.48 9.58 0.27
N PRO A 210 -3.49 9.79 -0.64
CA PRO A 210 -2.11 9.32 -0.57
C PRO A 210 -1.23 10.14 0.38
N THR A 211 -0.25 9.48 0.97
CA THR A 211 0.88 10.12 1.64
C THR A 211 2.09 10.20 0.70
N THR A 212 3.19 10.85 1.11
CA THR A 212 4.45 10.85 0.34
C THR A 212 5.54 10.08 1.08
N LEU A 213 6.49 9.51 0.32
CA LEU A 213 7.61 8.81 0.95
C LEU A 213 8.44 9.74 1.84
N GLU A 214 8.63 11.00 1.45
CA GLU A 214 9.30 12.01 2.29
C GLU A 214 8.62 12.12 3.66
N GLN A 215 7.30 12.28 3.68
CA GLN A 215 6.53 12.34 4.92
C GLN A 215 6.69 11.07 5.75
N GLN A 216 6.68 9.89 5.09
CA GLN A 216 6.85 8.63 5.80
C GLN A 216 8.24 8.47 6.41
N ILE A 217 9.30 8.89 5.72
CA ILE A 217 10.67 8.88 6.27
C ILE A 217 10.78 9.79 7.51
N LEU A 218 10.05 10.89 7.57
CA LEU A 218 10.07 11.83 8.69
C LEU A 218 9.19 11.37 9.87
N CYS A 219 8.06 10.70 9.59
CA CYS A 219 7.01 10.43 10.58
C CYS A 219 6.88 8.95 10.95
N ASN A 220 7.08 8.03 9.99
CA ASN A 220 6.80 6.62 10.19
C ASN A 220 7.91 5.93 10.99
N PRO A 221 7.65 5.45 12.22
CA PRO A 221 8.68 4.86 13.05
C PRO A 221 9.29 3.60 12.42
N PHE A 222 8.52 2.84 11.64
CA PHE A 222 9.00 1.62 10.98
C PHE A 222 9.99 1.89 9.85
N LEU A 223 10.00 3.08 9.24
CA LEU A 223 11.02 3.50 8.28
C LEU A 223 12.22 4.18 8.93
N ARG A 224 12.21 4.37 10.25
CA ARG A 224 13.23 5.09 11.02
C ARG A 224 14.00 4.20 12.00
N CYS A 225 13.86 2.88 11.91
CA CYS A 225 14.60 1.93 12.77
C CYS A 225 16.13 2.05 12.67
N ASP A 226 16.64 2.70 11.63
CA ASP A 226 18.07 2.96 11.38
C ASP A 226 18.52 4.38 11.77
N THR A 227 17.76 5.06 12.64
CA THR A 227 18.10 6.42 13.12
C THR A 227 18.71 6.39 14.53
N ASP A 228 19.53 7.41 14.84
CA ASP A 228 20.12 7.56 16.17
C ASP A 228 19.07 7.65 17.27
N TYR A 229 17.91 8.24 16.98
CA TYR A 229 16.80 8.31 17.94
C TYR A 229 16.39 6.91 18.39
N PHE A 230 16.05 6.00 17.45
CA PHE A 230 15.62 4.65 17.79
C PHE A 230 16.76 3.74 18.22
N PHE A 231 18.01 4.00 17.81
CA PHE A 231 19.19 3.34 18.38
C PHE A 231 19.30 3.60 19.90
N ASN A 232 19.10 4.85 20.31
CA ASN A 232 19.12 5.21 21.75
C ASN A 232 17.88 4.70 22.48
N PHE A 233 16.68 4.85 21.89
CA PHE A 233 15.41 4.43 22.50
C PHE A 233 15.38 2.93 22.82
N TYR A 234 15.86 2.08 21.90
CA TYR A 234 15.88 0.62 22.06
C TYR A 234 17.20 0.08 22.61
N ASN A 235 18.19 0.93 22.86
CA ASN A 235 19.56 0.55 23.27
C ASN A 235 20.16 -0.54 22.36
N SER A 236 20.02 -0.37 21.05
CA SER A 236 20.50 -1.27 20.02
C SER A 236 20.93 -0.48 18.78
N LYS A 237 21.95 -0.97 18.07
CA LYS A 237 22.37 -0.44 16.75
C LYS A 237 21.98 -1.36 15.59
N ASN A 238 21.15 -2.35 15.87
CA ASN A 238 20.64 -3.28 14.86
C ASN A 238 19.22 -2.90 14.42
N PRO A 239 19.03 -2.32 13.22
CA PRO A 239 17.70 -1.91 12.75
C PRO A 239 16.70 -3.08 12.64
N GLU A 240 17.16 -4.29 12.30
CA GLU A 240 16.30 -5.47 12.21
C GLU A 240 15.73 -5.84 13.60
N GLU A 241 16.55 -5.77 14.65
CA GLU A 241 16.14 -6.00 16.04
C GLU A 241 15.17 -4.90 16.51
N ILE A 242 15.48 -3.63 16.19
CA ILE A 242 14.62 -2.49 16.53
C ILE A 242 13.26 -2.64 15.85
N PHE A 243 13.24 -2.97 14.56
CA PHE A 243 12.02 -3.24 13.82
C PHE A 243 11.18 -4.36 14.47
N ALA A 244 11.82 -5.47 14.86
CA ALA A 244 11.17 -6.57 15.54
C ALA A 244 10.49 -6.15 16.85
N LYS A 245 11.22 -5.43 17.70
CA LYS A 245 10.70 -4.91 18.98
C LYS A 245 9.55 -3.93 18.77
N MET A 246 9.72 -3.02 17.80
CA MET A 246 8.70 -2.01 17.46
C MET A 246 7.43 -2.65 16.90
N ARG A 247 7.55 -3.65 15.99
CA ARG A 247 6.39 -4.35 15.44
C ARG A 247 5.65 -5.14 16.53
N SER A 248 6.39 -5.86 17.38
CA SER A 248 5.80 -6.54 18.55
C SER A 248 5.10 -5.56 19.50
N ALA A 249 5.68 -4.38 19.75
CA ALA A 249 5.04 -3.35 20.58
C ALA A 249 3.72 -2.86 19.94
N LYS A 250 3.70 -2.63 18.62
CA LYS A 250 2.47 -2.22 17.90
C LYS A 250 1.41 -3.33 17.87
N ASP A 251 1.80 -4.60 17.83
CA ASP A 251 0.86 -5.73 17.83
C ASP A 251 0.13 -5.90 19.17
N ASN A 252 0.70 -5.35 20.25
CA ASN A 252 0.16 -5.37 21.61
C ASN A 252 -0.41 -4.00 22.07
N PHE A 253 -0.40 -2.99 21.20
CA PHE A 253 -0.91 -1.65 21.44
C PHE A 253 -2.40 -1.54 21.14
#